data_436410fa2be3bb6d0d36950a199d5cb7
#
_entry.id   436410fa2be3bb6d0d36950a199d5cb7
#
_cell.length_a   1.000
_cell.length_b   1.000
_cell.length_c   1.000
_cell.angle_alpha   90.00
_cell.angle_beta   90.00
_cell.angle_gamma   90.00
#
_symmetry.space_group_name_H-M   'P 1'
#
loop_
_entity.id
_entity.type
_entity.pdbx_description
1 polymer ?
#
loop_
_entity_poly.entity_id
_entity_poly.type
_entity_poly.pdbx_seq_one_letter_code
_entity_poly.pdbx_strand_id
1 'polypeptide(L)'
;MSSALVKNYNRRKIAFKRGKGSFLYSTNGKKYLDFVQGIAVNSLGHANPYLISAINKQANKVWHVSNAFLIPEGEKLAKKLTQKTFADYVIFQNSGTEATEAAIKVARRYFYSKGKPNKNRILCIKNSFHGRTIAAIFASGSKKMTEGFGPKVPGFDHIEFRKFKPRFPNIRNKIKNNTAAIMVETIMGEGGIKSIPDKCLKYLRKICNEKKILLILDEVQCGIGRTGDFF
;
A
#
# COMPACT_ATOMS: atom_id res chain seq x y z
N MET A 1 12.06 -31.01 15.15
CA MET A 1 12.98 -30.37 14.19
C MET A 1 13.04 -28.89 14.50
N SER A 2 14.23 -28.30 14.58
CA SER A 2 14.41 -26.85 14.68
C SER A 2 13.99 -26.18 13.37
N SER A 3 13.27 -25.03 13.47
CA SER A 3 12.88 -24.28 12.27
C SER A 3 14.12 -23.64 11.64
N ALA A 4 14.29 -23.80 10.32
CA ALA A 4 15.29 -23.10 9.53
C ALA A 4 14.89 -21.65 9.21
N LEU A 5 13.66 -21.22 9.57
CA LEU A 5 13.18 -19.86 9.33
C LEU A 5 13.70 -18.90 10.40
N VAL A 6 14.10 -17.72 9.98
CA VAL A 6 14.48 -16.64 10.90
C VAL A 6 13.31 -16.33 11.84
N LYS A 7 13.61 -16.15 13.13
CA LYS A 7 12.62 -15.87 14.18
C LYS A 7 12.23 -14.39 14.21
N ASN A 8 11.86 -13.81 13.07
CA ASN A 8 11.44 -12.42 12.92
C ASN A 8 9.94 -12.19 13.20
N TYR A 9 9.17 -13.27 13.42
CA TYR A 9 7.75 -13.23 13.80
C TYR A 9 7.48 -14.15 14.99
N ASN A 10 6.55 -13.72 15.86
CA ASN A 10 6.00 -14.58 16.92
C ASN A 10 4.89 -15.47 16.33
N ARG A 11 5.29 -16.54 15.62
CA ARG A 11 4.36 -17.43 14.92
C ARG A 11 3.53 -18.24 15.89
N ARG A 12 2.21 -18.30 15.68
CA ARG A 12 1.33 -19.21 16.41
C ARG A 12 1.66 -20.65 16.04
N LYS A 13 1.54 -21.56 17.02
CA LYS A 13 1.77 -23.03 16.84
C LYS A 13 0.58 -23.71 16.12
N ILE A 14 0.09 -23.13 15.04
CA ILE A 14 -1.00 -23.67 14.22
C ILE A 14 -0.48 -23.71 12.79
N ALA A 15 -0.61 -24.87 12.14
CA ALA A 15 -0.33 -25.04 10.73
C ALA A 15 -1.64 -25.35 9.98
N PHE A 16 -1.84 -24.70 8.86
CA PHE A 16 -3.00 -24.93 7.98
C PHE A 16 -2.58 -25.73 6.75
N LYS A 17 -3.38 -26.74 6.38
CA LYS A 17 -3.14 -27.59 5.22
C LYS A 17 -4.02 -27.26 4.01
N ARG A 18 -5.17 -26.59 4.23
CA ARG A 18 -6.07 -26.16 3.15
C ARG A 18 -6.97 -25.01 3.62
N GLY A 19 -7.53 -24.28 2.65
CA GLY A 19 -8.59 -23.31 2.85
C GLY A 19 -9.71 -23.51 1.85
N LYS A 20 -10.94 -23.10 2.19
CA LYS A 20 -12.09 -23.08 1.28
C LYS A 20 -13.04 -21.95 1.70
N GLY A 21 -13.30 -21.00 0.81
CA GLY A 21 -14.08 -19.80 1.12
C GLY A 21 -13.49 -19.06 2.31
N SER A 22 -14.29 -18.77 3.32
CA SER A 22 -13.86 -18.06 4.54
C SER A 22 -13.26 -18.99 5.62
N PHE A 23 -12.94 -20.25 5.31
CA PHE A 23 -12.48 -21.21 6.30
C PHE A 23 -11.09 -21.74 6.01
N LEU A 24 -10.30 -21.92 7.08
CA LEU A 24 -9.03 -22.62 7.11
C LEU A 24 -9.16 -23.95 7.87
N TYR A 25 -8.40 -24.93 7.44
CA TYR A 25 -8.35 -26.26 8.06
C TYR A 25 -6.91 -26.58 8.45
N SER A 26 -6.69 -26.74 9.75
CA SER A 26 -5.37 -27.06 10.29
C SER A 26 -4.94 -28.49 9.99
N THR A 27 -3.66 -28.76 10.17
CA THR A 27 -3.06 -30.10 10.00
C THR A 27 -3.65 -31.15 10.94
N ASN A 28 -4.15 -30.73 12.12
CA ASN A 28 -4.84 -31.61 13.09
C ASN A 28 -6.37 -31.70 12.87
N GLY A 29 -6.87 -31.25 11.70
CA GLY A 29 -8.28 -31.41 11.32
C GLY A 29 -9.23 -30.33 11.82
N LYS A 30 -8.80 -29.41 12.69
CA LYS A 30 -9.68 -28.32 13.18
C LYS A 30 -10.02 -27.32 12.09
N LYS A 31 -11.28 -26.88 12.06
CA LYS A 31 -11.80 -25.83 11.18
C LYS A 31 -11.79 -24.48 11.89
N TYR A 32 -11.34 -23.44 11.20
CA TYR A 32 -11.27 -22.05 11.69
C TYR A 32 -11.95 -21.13 10.70
N LEU A 33 -12.74 -20.18 11.20
CA LEU A 33 -13.22 -19.06 10.43
C LEU A 33 -12.10 -18.02 10.31
N ASP A 34 -11.71 -17.68 9.08
CA ASP A 34 -10.57 -16.82 8.80
C ASP A 34 -10.97 -15.35 8.68
N PHE A 35 -10.92 -14.62 9.79
CA PHE A 35 -11.08 -13.16 9.80
C PHE A 35 -9.79 -12.39 9.47
N VAL A 36 -8.65 -13.05 9.37
CA VAL A 36 -7.35 -12.42 9.07
C VAL A 36 -7.13 -12.29 7.57
N GLN A 37 -7.50 -13.31 6.81
CA GLN A 37 -7.42 -13.37 5.34
C GLN A 37 -6.02 -13.00 4.78
N GLY A 38 -4.94 -13.40 5.49
CA GLY A 38 -3.58 -12.99 5.13
C GLY A 38 -3.33 -11.48 5.29
N ILE A 39 -3.97 -10.85 6.27
CA ILE A 39 -4.02 -9.40 6.50
C ILE A 39 -4.73 -8.69 5.33
N ALA A 40 -6.01 -9.07 5.14
CA ALA A 40 -6.95 -8.54 4.15
C ALA A 40 -6.63 -8.85 2.67
N VAL A 41 -5.74 -9.81 2.39
CA VAL A 41 -5.34 -10.16 1.00
C VAL A 41 -6.38 -11.03 0.30
N ASN A 42 -6.94 -12.05 0.99
CA ASN A 42 -7.82 -13.05 0.38
C ASN A 42 -9.29 -12.59 0.30
N SER A 43 -9.55 -11.47 -0.38
CA SER A 43 -10.88 -10.86 -0.48
C SER A 43 -11.95 -11.79 -1.05
N LEU A 44 -11.58 -12.67 -1.97
CA LEU A 44 -12.47 -13.63 -2.62
C LEU A 44 -12.51 -15.00 -1.93
N GLY A 45 -11.87 -15.12 -0.78
CA GLY A 45 -11.76 -16.34 0.00
C GLY A 45 -10.74 -17.33 -0.57
N HIS A 46 -10.50 -18.39 0.21
CA HIS A 46 -9.55 -19.45 -0.15
C HIS A 46 -10.11 -20.36 -1.25
N ALA A 47 -9.23 -20.78 -2.14
CA ALA A 47 -9.51 -21.74 -3.22
C ALA A 47 -10.74 -21.34 -4.07
N ASN A 48 -10.85 -20.07 -4.44
CA ASN A 48 -11.91 -19.60 -5.34
C ASN A 48 -11.76 -20.29 -6.71
N PRO A 49 -12.78 -21.01 -7.19
CA PRO A 49 -12.66 -21.85 -8.40
C PRO A 49 -12.41 -21.02 -9.67
N TYR A 50 -12.92 -19.79 -9.76
CA TYR A 50 -12.66 -18.91 -10.89
C TYR A 50 -11.17 -18.50 -10.95
N LEU A 51 -10.58 -18.14 -9.81
CA LEU A 51 -9.15 -17.79 -9.74
C LEU A 51 -8.26 -19.00 -10.03
N ILE A 52 -8.60 -20.18 -9.51
CA ILE A 52 -7.87 -21.43 -9.82
C ILE A 52 -7.91 -21.69 -11.33
N SER A 53 -9.07 -21.59 -11.96
CA SER A 53 -9.20 -21.78 -13.41
C SER A 53 -8.38 -20.77 -14.20
N ALA A 54 -8.37 -19.50 -13.78
CA ALA A 54 -7.61 -18.45 -14.45
C ALA A 54 -6.09 -18.69 -14.34
N ILE A 55 -5.60 -19.07 -13.14
CA ILE A 55 -4.19 -19.42 -12.91
C ILE A 55 -3.79 -20.63 -13.77
N ASN A 56 -4.58 -21.70 -13.76
CA ASN A 56 -4.30 -22.90 -14.55
C ASN A 56 -4.23 -22.61 -16.05
N LYS A 57 -5.15 -21.80 -16.57
CA LYS A 57 -5.13 -21.38 -17.97
C LYS A 57 -3.87 -20.59 -18.32
N GLN A 58 -3.45 -19.68 -17.44
CA GLN A 58 -2.26 -18.86 -17.67
C GLN A 58 -0.96 -19.65 -17.49
N ALA A 59 -0.92 -20.57 -16.50
CA ALA A 59 0.24 -21.41 -16.23
C ALA A 59 0.62 -22.33 -17.40
N ASN A 60 -0.37 -22.70 -18.23
CA ASN A 60 -0.15 -23.50 -19.45
C ASN A 60 0.22 -22.65 -20.69
N LYS A 61 0.50 -21.35 -20.53
CA LYS A 61 0.89 -20.44 -21.62
C LYS A 61 2.26 -19.85 -21.36
N VAL A 62 2.28 -18.63 -20.84
CA VAL A 62 3.49 -17.86 -20.58
C VAL A 62 3.55 -17.49 -19.10
N TRP A 63 4.65 -17.81 -18.45
CA TRP A 63 4.87 -17.53 -17.04
C TRP A 63 5.46 -16.16 -16.79
N HIS A 64 6.45 -15.78 -17.59
CA HIS A 64 7.12 -14.49 -17.47
C HIS A 64 7.77 -14.09 -18.81
N VAL A 65 7.69 -12.81 -19.10
CA VAL A 65 8.47 -12.12 -20.12
C VAL A 65 8.97 -10.79 -19.55
N SER A 66 10.12 -10.30 -20.05
CA SER A 66 10.63 -9.00 -19.65
C SER A 66 9.66 -7.87 -20.03
N ASN A 67 9.68 -6.77 -19.27
CA ASN A 67 8.99 -5.52 -19.62
C ASN A 67 9.48 -4.89 -20.95
N ALA A 68 10.51 -5.46 -21.57
CA ALA A 68 10.92 -5.11 -22.95
C ALA A 68 9.94 -5.63 -24.00
N PHE A 69 9.01 -6.51 -23.65
CA PHE A 69 7.99 -7.06 -24.52
C PHE A 69 6.59 -6.61 -24.12
N LEU A 70 5.67 -6.59 -25.10
CA LEU A 70 4.26 -6.33 -24.82
C LEU A 70 3.63 -7.47 -24.04
N ILE A 71 2.84 -7.14 -23.02
CA ILE A 71 2.11 -8.08 -22.17
C ILE A 71 0.61 -7.77 -22.33
N PRO A 72 -0.11 -8.42 -23.25
CA PRO A 72 -1.50 -8.10 -23.56
C PRO A 72 -2.45 -8.16 -22.35
N GLU A 73 -2.24 -9.12 -21.43
CA GLU A 73 -3.03 -9.23 -20.20
C GLU A 73 -2.79 -8.04 -19.25
N GLY A 74 -1.57 -7.53 -19.18
CA GLY A 74 -1.20 -6.34 -18.43
C GLY A 74 -1.89 -5.09 -19.01
N GLU A 75 -1.83 -4.90 -20.32
CA GLU A 75 -2.50 -3.81 -21.02
C GLU A 75 -4.02 -3.83 -20.80
N LYS A 76 -4.63 -5.02 -20.91
CA LYS A 76 -6.06 -5.21 -20.65
C LYS A 76 -6.45 -4.86 -19.22
N LEU A 77 -5.62 -5.25 -18.23
CA LEU A 77 -5.84 -4.91 -16.84
C LEU A 77 -5.66 -3.40 -16.61
N ALA A 78 -4.62 -2.78 -17.16
CA ALA A 78 -4.38 -1.35 -17.06
C ALA A 78 -5.57 -0.54 -17.60
N LYS A 79 -6.10 -0.89 -18.77
CA LYS A 79 -7.31 -0.26 -19.35
C LYS A 79 -8.52 -0.38 -18.40
N LYS A 80 -8.75 -1.54 -17.79
CA LYS A 80 -9.83 -1.71 -16.81
C LYS A 80 -9.65 -0.83 -15.59
N LEU A 81 -8.42 -0.70 -15.08
CA LEU A 81 -8.11 0.13 -13.92
C LEU A 81 -8.31 1.62 -14.23
N THR A 82 -7.81 2.12 -15.37
CA THR A 82 -8.00 3.53 -15.76
C THR A 82 -9.47 3.87 -15.99
N GLN A 83 -10.29 2.94 -16.49
CA GLN A 83 -11.73 3.13 -16.62
C GLN A 83 -12.49 3.20 -15.30
N LYS A 84 -11.93 2.64 -14.22
CA LYS A 84 -12.54 2.58 -12.88
C LYS A 84 -11.99 3.62 -11.91
N THR A 85 -11.00 4.40 -12.31
CA THR A 85 -10.32 5.39 -11.48
C THR A 85 -10.14 6.70 -12.22
N PHE A 86 -9.56 7.70 -11.56
CA PHE A 86 -9.15 8.95 -12.19
C PHE A 86 -7.77 8.85 -12.88
N ALA A 87 -7.10 7.70 -12.79
CA ALA A 87 -5.74 7.53 -13.29
C ALA A 87 -5.70 7.40 -14.82
N ASP A 88 -4.74 8.06 -15.46
CA ASP A 88 -4.47 7.94 -16.90
C ASP A 88 -3.55 6.76 -17.22
N TYR A 89 -2.69 6.37 -16.26
CA TYR A 89 -1.66 5.34 -16.43
C TYR A 89 -1.56 4.43 -15.23
N VAL A 90 -1.06 3.20 -15.46
CA VAL A 90 -0.82 2.17 -14.45
C VAL A 90 0.62 1.69 -14.53
N ILE A 91 1.25 1.52 -13.37
CA ILE A 91 2.55 0.84 -13.23
C ILE A 91 2.33 -0.40 -12.36
N PHE A 92 2.66 -1.57 -12.88
CA PHE A 92 2.59 -2.82 -12.11
C PHE A 92 3.88 -3.06 -11.33
N GLN A 93 3.72 -3.53 -10.10
CA GLN A 93 4.80 -3.93 -9.19
C GLN A 93 4.47 -5.28 -8.56
N ASN A 94 5.45 -5.95 -7.94
CA ASN A 94 5.24 -7.29 -7.36
C ASN A 94 4.62 -7.25 -5.96
N SER A 95 4.68 -6.12 -5.28
CA SER A 95 4.19 -5.98 -3.89
C SER A 95 3.75 -4.55 -3.58
N GLY A 96 2.96 -4.39 -2.51
CA GLY A 96 2.55 -3.07 -2.03
C GLY A 96 3.73 -2.19 -1.61
N THR A 97 4.79 -2.75 -1.02
CA THR A 97 5.97 -1.96 -0.66
C THR A 97 6.73 -1.47 -1.90
N GLU A 98 6.79 -2.27 -2.98
CA GLU A 98 7.36 -1.84 -4.26
C GLU A 98 6.50 -0.75 -4.92
N ALA A 99 5.17 -0.85 -4.84
CA ALA A 99 4.27 0.20 -5.29
C ALA A 99 4.49 1.52 -4.53
N THR A 100 4.70 1.45 -3.20
CA THR A 100 5.08 2.58 -2.36
C THR A 100 6.41 3.20 -2.81
N GLU A 101 7.44 2.38 -3.01
CA GLU A 101 8.75 2.84 -3.51
C GLU A 101 8.61 3.49 -4.89
N ALA A 102 7.82 2.91 -5.79
CA ALA A 102 7.53 3.47 -7.10
C ALA A 102 6.85 4.84 -6.97
N ALA A 103 5.84 4.98 -6.10
CA ALA A 103 5.14 6.24 -5.88
C ALA A 103 6.07 7.34 -5.36
N ILE A 104 6.96 7.01 -4.41
CA ILE A 104 7.99 7.94 -3.89
C ILE A 104 8.95 8.36 -5.01
N LYS A 105 9.44 7.42 -5.82
CA LYS A 105 10.33 7.66 -6.95
C LYS A 105 9.66 8.55 -8.00
N VAL A 106 8.42 8.23 -8.38
CA VAL A 106 7.64 9.01 -9.35
C VAL A 106 7.45 10.44 -8.86
N ALA A 107 7.08 10.64 -7.59
CA ALA A 107 6.91 11.98 -7.03
C ALA A 107 8.20 12.81 -7.09
N ARG A 108 9.34 12.22 -6.75
CA ARG A 108 10.64 12.88 -6.84
C ARG A 108 11.06 13.17 -8.28
N ARG A 109 10.91 12.18 -9.17
CA ARG A 109 11.27 12.31 -10.59
C ARG A 109 10.42 13.36 -11.30
N TYR A 110 9.13 13.44 -10.99
CA TYR A 110 8.22 14.45 -11.52
C TYR A 110 8.74 15.88 -11.31
N PHE A 111 9.18 16.21 -10.09
CA PHE A 111 9.71 17.54 -9.82
C PHE A 111 11.12 17.75 -10.38
N TYR A 112 11.94 16.73 -10.41
CA TYR A 112 13.25 16.79 -11.07
C TYR A 112 13.09 17.13 -12.56
N SER A 113 12.22 16.44 -13.29
CA SER A 113 11.97 16.70 -14.71
C SER A 113 11.34 18.07 -15.01
N LYS A 114 10.78 18.72 -13.98
CA LYS A 114 10.28 20.11 -14.06
C LYS A 114 11.31 21.17 -13.61
N GLY A 115 12.59 20.81 -13.53
CA GLY A 115 13.66 21.73 -13.11
C GLY A 115 13.61 22.09 -11.61
N LYS A 116 12.96 21.26 -10.77
CA LYS A 116 12.82 21.49 -9.31
C LYS A 116 13.41 20.34 -8.50
N PRO A 117 14.71 19.99 -8.63
CA PRO A 117 15.32 18.83 -8.01
C PRO A 117 15.26 18.83 -6.47
N ASN A 118 15.24 20.01 -5.87
CA ASN A 118 15.15 20.17 -4.41
C ASN A 118 13.74 19.89 -3.86
N LYS A 119 12.71 19.79 -4.72
CA LYS A 119 11.34 19.46 -4.33
C LYS A 119 11.17 17.93 -4.30
N ASN A 120 11.66 17.30 -3.22
CA ASN A 120 11.85 15.85 -3.13
C ASN A 120 11.41 15.23 -1.80
N ARG A 121 10.84 16.03 -0.88
CA ARG A 121 10.36 15.54 0.41
C ARG A 121 8.91 15.08 0.33
N ILE A 122 8.59 14.01 1.06
CA ILE A 122 7.22 13.48 1.20
C ILE A 122 6.72 13.76 2.61
N LEU A 123 5.57 14.38 2.73
CA LEU A 123 4.88 14.60 4.00
C LEU A 123 3.93 13.41 4.26
N CYS A 124 4.23 12.62 5.27
CA CYS A 124 3.52 11.40 5.63
C CYS A 124 2.74 11.54 6.94
N ILE A 125 1.80 10.65 7.19
CA ILE A 125 1.09 10.57 8.46
C ILE A 125 1.86 9.67 9.43
N LYS A 126 2.04 10.11 10.68
CA LYS A 126 2.67 9.28 11.72
C LYS A 126 1.85 8.01 11.98
N ASN A 127 2.57 6.92 12.23
CA ASN A 127 2.02 5.60 12.51
C ASN A 127 1.18 5.02 11.35
N SER A 128 1.45 5.45 10.12
CA SER A 128 0.96 4.79 8.91
C SER A 128 1.80 3.55 8.59
N PHE A 129 1.28 2.71 7.69
CA PHE A 129 1.98 1.54 7.20
C PHE A 129 2.09 1.62 5.67
N HIS A 130 3.31 1.75 5.17
CA HIS A 130 3.60 1.86 3.74
C HIS A 130 4.51 0.75 3.20
N GLY A 131 4.78 -0.29 4.02
CA GLY A 131 5.65 -1.41 3.67
C GLY A 131 6.83 -1.60 4.62
N ARG A 132 7.75 -2.48 4.24
CA ARG A 132 8.89 -2.91 5.08
C ARG A 132 10.26 -2.63 4.47
N THR A 133 10.36 -1.96 3.33
CA THR A 133 11.63 -1.42 2.81
C THR A 133 12.10 -0.25 3.66
N ILE A 134 13.37 0.10 3.56
CA ILE A 134 13.96 1.19 4.36
C ILE A 134 13.19 2.51 4.15
N ALA A 135 12.91 2.92 2.91
CA ALA A 135 12.15 4.14 2.67
C ALA A 135 10.71 4.04 3.21
N ALA A 136 10.04 2.91 3.04
CA ALA A 136 8.66 2.70 3.50
C ALA A 136 8.55 2.76 5.03
N ILE A 137 9.49 2.16 5.80
CA ILE A 137 9.47 2.24 7.27
C ILE A 137 9.75 3.66 7.77
N PHE A 138 10.62 4.43 7.10
CA PHE A 138 10.85 5.83 7.47
C PHE A 138 9.68 6.73 7.04
N ALA A 139 8.95 6.40 5.97
CA ALA A 139 7.69 7.06 5.61
C ALA A 139 6.60 6.87 6.68
N SER A 140 6.56 5.72 7.37
CA SER A 140 5.57 5.43 8.41
C SER A 140 5.62 6.37 9.62
N GLY A 141 6.78 6.94 9.93
CA GLY A 141 6.98 7.78 11.13
C GLY A 141 6.77 7.03 12.45
N SER A 142 6.80 5.70 12.46
CA SER A 142 6.67 4.84 13.62
C SER A 142 8.03 4.46 14.18
N LYS A 143 8.32 4.83 15.45
CA LYS A 143 9.56 4.43 16.13
C LYS A 143 9.71 2.92 16.16
N LYS A 144 8.63 2.19 16.44
CA LYS A 144 8.62 0.72 16.46
C LYS A 144 9.11 0.08 15.16
N MET A 145 8.85 0.72 14.03
CA MET A 145 9.26 0.20 12.72
C MET A 145 10.69 0.60 12.34
N THR A 146 11.18 1.73 12.86
CA THR A 146 12.48 2.29 12.44
C THR A 146 13.61 2.02 13.42
N GLU A 147 13.31 1.56 14.65
CA GLU A 147 14.30 1.26 15.67
C GLU A 147 15.25 0.15 15.20
N GLY A 148 16.54 0.38 15.29
CA GLY A 148 17.60 -0.54 14.85
C GLY A 148 17.89 -0.52 13.34
N PHE A 149 17.16 0.27 12.52
CA PHE A 149 17.35 0.36 11.07
C PHE A 149 17.93 1.70 10.62
N GLY A 150 18.76 2.34 11.48
CA GLY A 150 19.49 3.56 11.10
C GLY A 150 20.63 3.32 10.10
N PRO A 151 21.19 4.40 9.51
CA PRO A 151 20.82 5.79 9.74
C PRO A 151 19.48 6.19 9.14
N LYS A 152 18.89 7.27 9.66
CA LYS A 152 17.57 7.76 9.18
C LYS A 152 17.64 8.15 7.71
N VAL A 153 16.75 7.57 6.90
CA VAL A 153 16.60 7.97 5.49
C VAL A 153 16.00 9.38 5.40
N PRO A 154 16.68 10.32 4.73
CA PRO A 154 16.18 11.67 4.56
C PRO A 154 15.01 11.74 3.57
N GLY A 155 14.27 12.86 3.61
CA GLY A 155 13.22 13.14 2.63
C GLY A 155 11.80 12.82 3.12
N PHE A 156 11.62 12.45 4.39
CA PHE A 156 10.31 12.25 4.98
C PHE A 156 10.07 13.25 6.11
N ASP A 157 8.93 13.93 6.06
CA ASP A 157 8.37 14.76 7.13
C ASP A 157 7.07 14.11 7.62
N HIS A 158 6.68 14.38 8.88
CA HIS A 158 5.53 13.71 9.46
C HIS A 158 4.56 14.68 10.11
N ILE A 159 3.26 14.34 9.99
CA ILE A 159 2.15 15.03 10.65
C ILE A 159 1.27 14.00 11.38
N GLU A 160 0.64 14.42 12.46
CA GLU A 160 -0.32 13.59 13.18
C GLU A 160 -1.73 13.73 12.62
N PHE A 161 -2.44 12.59 12.52
CA PHE A 161 -3.88 12.58 12.30
C PHE A 161 -4.59 12.35 13.65
N ARG A 162 -5.48 13.29 14.02
CA ARG A 162 -6.22 13.23 15.28
C ARG A 162 -7.61 12.61 15.05
N LYS A 163 -7.85 11.44 15.64
CA LYS A 163 -9.11 10.68 15.50
C LYS A 163 -10.34 11.43 16.01
N PHE A 164 -10.24 12.03 17.20
CA PHE A 164 -11.41 12.64 17.89
C PHE A 164 -11.79 14.04 17.37
N LYS A 165 -10.86 14.72 16.72
CA LYS A 165 -11.10 15.93 15.92
C LYS A 165 -10.47 15.67 14.57
N PRO A 166 -11.17 14.92 13.66
CA PRO A 166 -10.57 14.42 12.42
C PRO A 166 -10.13 15.58 11.53
N ARG A 167 -8.85 15.91 11.65
CA ARG A 167 -8.19 16.99 10.93
C ARG A 167 -6.67 16.78 10.93
N PHE A 168 -6.01 17.47 10.06
CA PHE A 168 -4.55 17.57 10.01
C PHE A 168 -4.11 18.92 10.61
N PRO A 169 -3.80 18.98 11.93
CA PRO A 169 -3.43 20.23 12.56
C PRO A 169 -2.14 20.78 11.95
N ASN A 170 -2.14 22.07 11.63
CA ASN A 170 -0.98 22.79 11.11
C ASN A 170 -0.37 22.21 9.81
N ILE A 171 -1.15 21.47 9.01
CA ILE A 171 -0.64 20.85 7.77
C ILE A 171 0.00 21.91 6.84
N ARG A 172 -0.58 23.09 6.73
CA ARG A 172 -0.05 24.18 5.90
C ARG A 172 1.38 24.56 6.30
N ASN A 173 1.67 24.62 7.60
CA ASN A 173 2.99 24.96 8.13
C ASN A 173 4.00 23.80 7.99
N LYS A 174 3.52 22.57 7.77
CA LYS A 174 4.36 21.38 7.52
C LYS A 174 4.73 21.22 6.06
N ILE A 175 3.98 21.84 5.15
CA ILE A 175 4.30 21.84 3.72
C ILE A 175 5.36 22.94 3.49
N LYS A 176 6.56 22.50 3.14
CA LYS A 176 7.73 23.35 2.86
C LYS A 176 7.90 23.54 1.34
N ASN A 177 8.78 24.47 0.95
CA ASN A 177 9.10 24.70 -0.47
C ASN A 177 9.65 23.45 -1.18
N ASN A 178 10.32 22.58 -0.43
CA ASN A 178 10.89 21.33 -0.93
C ASN A 178 9.96 20.09 -0.76
N THR A 179 8.70 20.29 -0.32
CA THR A 179 7.71 19.21 -0.27
C THR A 179 7.23 18.87 -1.68
N ALA A 180 7.41 17.63 -2.10
CA ALA A 180 6.96 17.09 -3.38
C ALA A 180 5.53 16.53 -3.31
N ALA A 181 5.21 15.81 -2.24
CA ALA A 181 3.93 15.14 -2.10
C ALA A 181 3.47 15.06 -0.64
N ILE A 182 2.16 14.85 -0.47
CA ILE A 182 1.57 14.30 0.75
C ILE A 182 1.23 12.84 0.47
N MET A 183 1.56 11.93 1.39
CA MET A 183 1.25 10.51 1.30
C MET A 183 0.40 10.08 2.49
N VAL A 184 -0.68 9.35 2.24
CA VAL A 184 -1.69 8.98 3.24
C VAL A 184 -2.36 7.66 2.88
N GLU A 185 -2.58 6.79 3.88
CA GLU A 185 -3.57 5.72 3.78
C GLU A 185 -4.97 6.33 3.91
N THR A 186 -5.93 5.98 3.06
CA THR A 186 -7.33 6.44 3.20
C THR A 186 -7.99 5.82 4.44
N ILE A 187 -7.59 4.59 4.77
CA ILE A 187 -7.86 3.92 6.05
C ILE A 187 -6.53 3.46 6.63
N MET A 188 -6.11 4.06 7.73
CA MET A 188 -4.88 3.70 8.43
C MET A 188 -5.03 2.33 9.10
N GLY A 189 -4.52 1.26 8.49
CA GLY A 189 -4.65 -0.10 8.99
C GLY A 189 -3.89 -0.33 10.30
N GLU A 190 -2.57 -0.40 10.25
CA GLU A 190 -1.68 -0.57 11.42
C GLU A 190 -1.79 0.59 12.42
N GLY A 191 -2.20 1.75 11.97
CA GLY A 191 -2.49 2.93 12.80
C GLY A 191 -3.74 2.80 13.68
N GLY A 192 -4.43 1.64 13.66
CA GLY A 192 -5.57 1.29 14.50
C GLY A 192 -6.92 1.40 13.78
N ILE A 193 -6.98 1.04 12.53
CA ILE A 193 -8.17 1.00 11.65
C ILE A 193 -8.94 2.32 11.73
N LYS A 194 -8.28 3.40 11.31
CA LYS A 194 -8.82 4.76 11.37
C LYS A 194 -9.11 5.25 9.96
N SER A 195 -10.38 5.37 9.62
CA SER A 195 -10.79 6.04 8.38
C SER A 195 -10.49 7.53 8.44
N ILE A 196 -9.96 8.06 7.36
CA ILE A 196 -9.81 9.50 7.16
C ILE A 196 -11.10 10.01 6.52
N PRO A 197 -11.85 10.92 7.18
CA PRO A 197 -13.11 11.40 6.66
C PRO A 197 -12.96 12.10 5.30
N ASP A 198 -13.96 11.96 4.43
CA ASP A 198 -13.99 12.54 3.08
C ASP A 198 -13.67 14.03 3.07
N LYS A 199 -14.22 14.79 4.02
CA LYS A 199 -13.89 16.23 4.15
C LYS A 199 -12.40 16.49 4.35
N CYS A 200 -11.69 15.57 5.04
CA CYS A 200 -10.25 15.66 5.23
C CYS A 200 -9.49 15.27 3.95
N LEU A 201 -9.93 14.23 3.23
CA LEU A 201 -9.35 13.84 1.94
C LEU A 201 -9.55 14.96 0.89
N LYS A 202 -10.76 15.52 0.80
CA LYS A 202 -11.05 16.68 -0.05
C LYS A 202 -10.18 17.90 0.32
N TYR A 203 -9.95 18.12 1.61
CA TYR A 203 -9.04 19.19 2.07
C TYR A 203 -7.58 18.92 1.67
N LEU A 204 -7.11 17.65 1.77
CA LEU A 204 -5.77 17.28 1.28
C LEU A 204 -5.64 17.54 -0.22
N ARG A 205 -6.64 17.15 -1.02
CA ARG A 205 -6.65 17.43 -2.46
C ARG A 205 -6.57 18.93 -2.75
N LYS A 206 -7.42 19.73 -2.06
CA LYS A 206 -7.43 21.19 -2.19
C LYS A 206 -6.06 21.80 -1.89
N ILE A 207 -5.46 21.46 -0.75
CA ILE A 207 -4.16 22.04 -0.35
C ILE A 207 -3.03 21.58 -1.27
N CYS A 208 -3.07 20.34 -1.78
CA CYS A 208 -2.09 19.87 -2.75
C CYS A 208 -2.17 20.66 -4.06
N ASN A 209 -3.37 21.00 -4.53
CA ASN A 209 -3.57 21.83 -5.72
C ASN A 209 -3.05 23.25 -5.50
N GLU A 210 -3.42 23.89 -4.37
CA GLU A 210 -2.96 25.23 -4.02
C GLU A 210 -1.43 25.34 -3.91
N LYS A 211 -0.79 24.31 -3.33
CA LYS A 211 0.66 24.27 -3.11
C LYS A 211 1.43 23.68 -4.30
N LYS A 212 0.72 23.25 -5.35
CA LYS A 212 1.30 22.59 -6.54
C LYS A 212 2.22 21.43 -6.16
N ILE A 213 1.70 20.54 -5.29
CA ILE A 213 2.34 19.30 -4.85
C ILE A 213 1.45 18.10 -5.19
N LEU A 214 2.03 16.90 -5.17
CA LEU A 214 1.30 15.67 -5.47
C LEU A 214 0.55 15.15 -4.24
N LEU A 215 -0.49 14.37 -4.46
CA LEU A 215 -1.19 13.59 -3.44
C LEU A 215 -1.05 12.11 -3.79
N ILE A 216 -0.50 11.34 -2.86
CA ILE A 216 -0.36 9.88 -2.95
C ILE A 216 -1.38 9.28 -1.97
N LEU A 217 -2.32 8.51 -2.49
CA LEU A 217 -3.28 7.75 -1.71
C LEU A 217 -2.83 6.29 -1.69
N ASP A 218 -2.49 5.79 -0.51
CA ASP A 218 -2.12 4.39 -0.31
C ASP A 218 -3.39 3.57 -0.08
N GLU A 219 -3.80 2.86 -1.11
CA GLU A 219 -4.97 1.98 -1.15
C GLU A 219 -4.56 0.48 -1.14
N VAL A 220 -3.30 0.17 -0.81
CA VAL A 220 -2.77 -1.20 -0.85
C VAL A 220 -3.60 -2.15 0.01
N GLN A 221 -4.09 -1.72 1.16
CA GLN A 221 -4.90 -2.55 2.04
C GLN A 221 -6.40 -2.35 1.86
N CYS A 222 -6.87 -1.15 1.55
CA CYS A 222 -8.29 -0.80 1.56
C CYS A 222 -8.93 -0.67 0.18
N GLY A 223 -8.16 -0.63 -0.90
CA GLY A 223 -8.66 -0.53 -2.26
C GLY A 223 -9.20 -1.84 -2.85
N ILE A 224 -9.57 -1.77 -4.11
CA ILE A 224 -10.07 -2.91 -4.93
C ILE A 224 -11.26 -3.61 -4.25
N GLY A 225 -12.27 -2.84 -3.81
CA GLY A 225 -13.53 -3.36 -3.26
C GLY A 225 -13.45 -3.84 -1.81
N ARG A 226 -12.30 -3.71 -1.11
CA ARG A 226 -12.17 -4.15 0.30
C ARG A 226 -13.19 -3.49 1.21
N THR A 227 -13.52 -2.23 0.97
CA THR A 227 -14.45 -1.43 1.79
C THR A 227 -15.82 -1.21 1.15
N GLY A 228 -16.06 -1.83 -0.02
CA GLY A 228 -17.30 -1.71 -0.79
C GLY A 228 -17.08 -1.02 -2.12
N ASP A 229 -16.57 0.20 -2.10
CA ASP A 229 -16.18 0.93 -3.30
C ASP A 229 -14.89 0.37 -3.91
N PHE A 230 -14.65 0.68 -5.19
CA PHE A 230 -13.47 0.17 -5.89
C PHE A 230 -12.18 0.84 -5.38
N PHE A 231 -12.24 2.15 -5.09
CA PHE A 231 -11.22 2.94 -4.39
C PHE A 231 -11.86 4.03 -3.53
#